data_68de7dbc75b7bc19095183fe6d9db3dc
#
_entry.id   68de7dbc75b7bc19095183fe6d9db3dc
#
_cell.length_a   1.000
_cell.length_b   1.000
_cell.length_c   1.000
_cell.angle_alpha   90.00
_cell.angle_beta   90.00
_cell.angle_gamma   90.00
#
_symmetry.space_group_name_H-M   'P 1'
#
loop_
_entity.id
_entity.type
_entity.pdbx_description
1 polymer ?
#
loop_
_entity_poly.entity_id
_entity_poly.type
_entity_poly.pdbx_seq_one_letter_code
_entity_poly.pdbx_strand_id
1 'polypeptide(L)'
;MDGTYGERILENFQRILALPPKKSDNSARVQRVLAFAKTYLSRKTRPKLLDVGSGLAVFPYRMKEYGWQVTALDPDARAAEHAQQRVGVRAVHADFMEWEPAPREFFDVITLNKVLEHVEDPVAMLARARRWISPQGFLYAEVPDVSAAEGGPAREEFCIEHLHIFSSSSLAQASHRAGWSRLGGFEFREPSSKYTLCAFLAIP
;
A
#
# COMPACT_ATOMS: atom_id res chain seq x y z
N MET A 1 -1.23 17.92 -7.86
CA MET A 1 -0.98 17.26 -6.55
C MET A 1 -1.31 18.07 -5.30
N ASP A 2 -1.79 19.32 -5.40
CA ASP A 2 -1.97 20.15 -4.20
C ASP A 2 -3.22 19.93 -3.33
N GLY A 3 -4.16 19.11 -3.75
CA GLY A 3 -5.42 18.96 -3.03
C GLY A 3 -5.38 18.02 -1.81
N THR A 4 -4.51 17.00 -1.80
CA THR A 4 -4.49 15.96 -0.76
C THR A 4 -3.49 16.27 0.34
N TYR A 5 -2.38 16.92 0.03
CA TYR A 5 -1.23 17.13 0.91
C TYR A 5 -1.04 18.58 1.39
N GLY A 6 -2.03 19.45 1.16
CA GLY A 6 -2.01 20.84 1.63
C GLY A 6 -2.35 20.98 3.12
N GLU A 7 -2.80 22.17 3.51
CA GLU A 7 -3.20 22.51 4.90
C GLU A 7 -4.28 21.59 5.50
N ARG A 8 -4.92 20.72 4.67
CA ARG A 8 -6.03 19.83 5.04
C ARG A 8 -5.63 18.37 5.32
N ILE A 9 -4.33 18.04 5.43
CA ILE A 9 -3.91 16.64 5.64
C ILE A 9 -4.56 16.04 6.90
N LEU A 10 -4.57 16.79 8.01
CA LEU A 10 -5.17 16.34 9.27
C LEU A 10 -6.69 16.22 9.17
N GLU A 11 -7.36 17.16 8.52
CA GLU A 11 -8.82 17.13 8.31
C GLU A 11 -9.22 15.91 7.47
N ASN A 12 -8.51 15.68 6.37
CA ASN A 12 -8.74 14.52 5.51
C ASN A 12 -8.48 13.19 6.24
N PHE A 13 -7.41 13.12 7.02
CA PHE A 13 -7.11 11.96 7.88
C PHE A 13 -8.27 11.67 8.83
N GLN A 14 -8.72 12.68 9.58
CA GLN A 14 -9.81 12.55 10.55
C GLN A 14 -11.14 12.18 9.85
N ARG A 15 -11.44 12.79 8.71
CA ARG A 15 -12.63 12.49 7.92
C ARG A 15 -12.65 11.04 7.46
N ILE A 16 -11.52 10.49 6.99
CA ILE A 16 -11.46 9.09 6.55
C ILE A 16 -11.53 8.14 7.73
N LEU A 17 -10.91 8.47 8.87
CA LEU A 17 -11.01 7.66 10.08
C LEU A 17 -12.43 7.56 10.63
N ALA A 18 -13.23 8.63 10.48
CA ALA A 18 -14.61 8.71 10.93
C ALA A 18 -15.60 7.95 10.02
N LEU A 19 -15.17 7.50 8.83
CA LEU A 19 -16.04 6.76 7.93
C LEU A 19 -16.48 5.43 8.58
N PRO A 20 -17.78 5.09 8.48
CA PRO A 20 -18.23 3.76 8.86
C PRO A 20 -17.47 2.68 8.09
N PRO A 21 -17.15 1.52 8.67
CA PRO A 21 -16.37 0.47 8.01
C PRO A 21 -16.89 0.07 6.63
N LYS A 22 -18.20 0.03 6.45
CA LYS A 22 -18.87 -0.30 5.17
C LYS A 22 -18.70 0.77 4.08
N LYS A 23 -18.23 1.97 4.43
CA LYS A 23 -17.98 3.10 3.50
C LYS A 23 -16.50 3.45 3.37
N SER A 24 -15.63 2.69 4.02
CA SER A 24 -14.20 2.99 4.10
C SER A 24 -13.37 1.96 3.34
N ASP A 25 -12.76 2.36 2.24
CA ASP A 25 -11.79 1.54 1.48
C ASP A 25 -10.64 1.12 2.39
N ASN A 26 -10.18 2.03 3.25
CA ASN A 26 -9.11 1.74 4.20
C ASN A 26 -9.50 0.64 5.19
N SER A 27 -10.72 0.65 5.74
CA SER A 27 -11.17 -0.40 6.66
C SER A 27 -11.20 -1.76 5.97
N ALA A 28 -11.68 -1.83 4.73
CA ALA A 28 -11.70 -3.05 3.94
C ALA A 28 -10.27 -3.57 3.66
N ARG A 29 -9.33 -2.66 3.30
CA ARG A 29 -7.91 -2.97 3.10
C ARG A 29 -7.26 -3.55 4.35
N VAL A 30 -7.44 -2.89 5.49
CA VAL A 30 -6.94 -3.36 6.78
C VAL A 30 -7.41 -4.78 7.07
N GLN A 31 -8.70 -5.08 6.89
CA GLN A 31 -9.23 -6.42 7.13
C GLN A 31 -8.64 -7.46 6.16
N ARG A 32 -8.44 -7.12 4.89
CA ARG A 32 -7.78 -8.01 3.91
C ARG A 32 -6.37 -8.38 4.34
N VAL A 33 -5.56 -7.39 4.70
CA VAL A 33 -4.17 -7.61 5.12
C VAL A 33 -4.10 -8.38 6.42
N LEU A 34 -4.93 -8.05 7.42
CA LEU A 34 -4.98 -8.76 8.70
C LEU A 34 -5.42 -10.22 8.54
N ALA A 35 -6.46 -10.47 7.73
CA ALA A 35 -6.96 -11.82 7.48
C ALA A 35 -5.89 -12.71 6.82
N PHE A 36 -5.19 -12.18 5.82
CA PHE A 36 -4.10 -12.90 5.18
C PHE A 36 -2.92 -13.12 6.13
N ALA A 37 -2.49 -12.09 6.85
CA ALA A 37 -1.39 -12.16 7.80
C ALA A 37 -1.66 -13.15 8.94
N LYS A 38 -2.89 -13.25 9.43
CA LYS A 38 -3.27 -14.19 10.49
C LYS A 38 -2.95 -15.66 10.12
N THR A 39 -3.13 -16.02 8.87
CA THR A 39 -2.83 -17.36 8.36
C THR A 39 -1.35 -17.48 7.98
N TYR A 40 -0.83 -16.53 7.25
CA TYR A 40 0.50 -16.60 6.66
C TYR A 40 1.63 -16.35 7.67
N LEU A 41 1.43 -15.37 8.58
CA LEU A 41 2.38 -14.98 9.63
C LEU A 41 1.98 -15.55 11.01
N SER A 42 1.39 -16.72 11.07
CA SER A 42 0.73 -17.29 12.26
C SER A 42 1.58 -17.30 13.55
N ARG A 43 2.91 -17.24 13.43
CA ARG A 43 3.86 -17.23 14.57
C ARG A 43 4.33 -15.83 14.98
N LYS A 44 3.92 -14.78 14.28
CA LYS A 44 4.34 -13.40 14.55
C LYS A 44 3.31 -12.69 15.43
N THR A 45 3.73 -12.27 16.61
CA THR A 45 2.87 -11.55 17.56
C THR A 45 2.84 -10.04 17.31
N ARG A 46 3.93 -9.47 16.78
CA ARG A 46 4.07 -8.05 16.45
C ARG A 46 4.76 -7.87 15.10
N PRO A 47 4.05 -8.12 13.98
CA PRO A 47 4.65 -8.02 12.65
C PRO A 47 5.21 -6.62 12.36
N LYS A 48 6.33 -6.57 11.65
CA LYS A 48 6.93 -5.33 11.14
C LYS A 48 6.36 -5.04 9.77
N LEU A 49 5.74 -3.88 9.63
CA LEU A 49 5.15 -3.38 8.38
C LEU A 49 5.95 -2.18 7.87
N LEU A 50 6.29 -2.20 6.58
CA LEU A 50 6.66 -1.02 5.80
C LEU A 50 5.50 -0.67 4.87
N ASP A 51 4.89 0.49 5.07
CA ASP A 51 3.90 1.05 4.16
C ASP A 51 4.58 2.10 3.29
N VAL A 52 4.70 1.82 1.98
CA VAL A 52 5.36 2.69 1.01
C VAL A 52 4.31 3.56 0.33
N GLY A 53 4.57 4.87 0.24
CA GLY A 53 3.60 5.85 -0.24
C GLY A 53 2.44 6.00 0.75
N SER A 54 2.78 6.21 2.04
CA SER A 54 1.81 6.17 3.14
C SER A 54 0.76 7.27 3.08
N GLY A 55 1.02 8.37 2.38
CA GLY A 55 0.10 9.49 2.20
C GLY A 55 -0.45 10.02 3.52
N LEU A 56 -1.77 10.00 3.66
CA LEU A 56 -2.47 10.41 4.89
C LEU A 56 -2.21 9.47 6.10
N ALA A 57 -1.48 8.39 5.92
CA ALA A 57 -1.14 7.40 6.95
C ALA A 57 -2.35 6.79 7.70
N VAL A 58 -3.53 6.74 7.05
CA VAL A 58 -4.74 6.13 7.64
C VAL A 58 -4.57 4.62 7.80
N PHE A 59 -3.93 3.95 6.81
CA PHE A 59 -3.63 2.53 6.89
C PHE A 59 -2.56 2.24 7.96
N PRO A 60 -1.42 2.93 8.00
CA PRO A 60 -0.45 2.87 9.10
C PRO A 60 -1.07 3.03 10.49
N TYR A 61 -1.94 4.03 10.67
CA TYR A 61 -2.65 4.27 11.94
C TYR A 61 -3.42 3.03 12.38
N ARG A 62 -4.26 2.47 11.52
CA ARG A 62 -5.07 1.29 11.85
C ARG A 62 -4.21 0.05 12.12
N MET A 63 -3.16 -0.19 11.33
CA MET A 63 -2.26 -1.32 11.57
C MET A 63 -1.53 -1.21 12.92
N LYS A 64 -1.14 0.01 13.31
CA LYS A 64 -0.60 0.29 14.65
C LYS A 64 -1.60 -0.05 15.75
N GLU A 65 -2.88 0.31 15.61
CA GLU A 65 -3.94 -0.03 16.57
C GLU A 65 -4.09 -1.55 16.76
N TYR A 66 -3.81 -2.34 15.70
CA TYR A 66 -3.75 -3.81 15.78
C TYR A 66 -2.42 -4.34 16.34
N GLY A 67 -1.56 -3.48 16.89
CA GLY A 67 -0.33 -3.86 17.57
C GLY A 67 0.88 -4.12 16.66
N TRP A 68 0.81 -3.76 15.38
CA TRP A 68 1.91 -3.91 14.44
C TRP A 68 3.00 -2.85 14.67
N GLN A 69 4.24 -3.19 14.35
CA GLN A 69 5.35 -2.22 14.29
C GLN A 69 5.37 -1.61 12.89
N VAL A 70 4.87 -0.38 12.77
CA VAL A 70 4.67 0.26 11.47
C VAL A 70 5.74 1.30 11.19
N THR A 71 6.31 1.21 10.00
CA THR A 71 7.13 2.25 9.38
C THR A 71 6.36 2.79 8.17
N ALA A 72 6.06 4.07 8.16
CA ALA A 72 5.46 4.80 7.05
C ALA A 72 6.57 5.46 6.25
N LEU A 73 6.63 5.24 4.94
CA LEU A 73 7.59 5.88 4.04
C LEU A 73 6.85 6.66 2.98
N ASP A 74 7.23 7.93 2.81
CA ASP A 74 6.61 8.80 1.81
C ASP A 74 7.64 9.83 1.27
N PRO A 75 7.64 10.12 -0.03
CA PRO A 75 8.50 11.16 -0.61
C PRO A 75 8.02 12.58 -0.28
N ASP A 76 6.78 12.78 0.21
CA ASP A 76 6.31 14.08 0.68
C ASP A 76 6.66 14.28 2.16
N ALA A 77 7.47 15.30 2.45
CA ALA A 77 7.89 15.64 3.80
C ALA A 77 6.70 15.89 4.75
N ARG A 78 5.60 16.47 4.24
CA ARG A 78 4.39 16.78 5.02
C ARG A 78 3.66 15.48 5.43
N ALA A 79 3.61 14.48 4.53
CA ALA A 79 3.04 13.17 4.82
C ALA A 79 3.87 12.43 5.87
N ALA A 80 5.20 12.44 5.74
CA ALA A 80 6.11 11.83 6.70
C ALA A 80 6.01 12.52 8.08
N GLU A 81 5.98 13.85 8.12
CA GLU A 81 5.81 14.61 9.36
C GLU A 81 4.45 14.30 10.03
N HIS A 82 3.36 14.26 9.26
CA HIS A 82 2.04 13.89 9.75
C HIS A 82 2.04 12.46 10.33
N ALA A 83 2.62 11.50 9.63
CA ALA A 83 2.73 10.11 10.09
C ALA A 83 3.50 10.03 11.42
N GLN A 84 4.57 10.79 11.58
CA GLN A 84 5.36 10.82 12.80
C GLN A 84 4.65 11.53 13.94
N GLN A 85 4.19 12.77 13.73
CA GLN A 85 3.72 13.64 14.79
C GLN A 85 2.26 13.39 15.20
N ARG A 86 1.39 13.06 14.23
CA ARG A 86 -0.05 12.89 14.45
C ARG A 86 -0.48 11.44 14.56
N VAL A 87 0.07 10.58 13.71
CA VAL A 87 -0.23 9.15 13.74
C VAL A 87 0.64 8.42 14.76
N GLY A 88 1.87 8.91 14.99
CA GLY A 88 2.79 8.37 16.00
C GLY A 88 3.33 7.00 15.60
N VAL A 89 3.60 6.79 14.31
CA VAL A 89 4.38 5.67 13.77
C VAL A 89 5.79 6.14 13.42
N ARG A 90 6.73 5.22 13.27
CA ARG A 90 8.01 5.56 12.64
C ARG A 90 7.74 6.06 11.23
N ALA A 91 8.25 7.23 10.89
CA ALA A 91 8.11 7.81 9.56
C ALA A 91 9.46 8.06 8.90
N VAL A 92 9.50 7.90 7.59
CA VAL A 92 10.67 8.11 6.75
C VAL A 92 10.28 9.03 5.60
N HIS A 93 10.89 10.20 5.53
CA HIS A 93 10.79 11.08 4.37
C HIS A 93 11.89 10.69 3.37
N ALA A 94 11.54 9.96 2.35
CA ALA A 94 12.46 9.50 1.32
C ALA A 94 11.72 8.98 0.08
N ASP A 95 12.41 8.99 -1.06
CA ASP A 95 12.04 8.18 -2.21
C ASP A 95 12.37 6.72 -1.92
N PHE A 96 11.37 5.83 -2.07
CA PHE A 96 11.58 4.40 -1.85
C PHE A 96 12.65 3.81 -2.78
N MET A 97 12.80 4.35 -3.98
CA MET A 97 13.79 3.86 -4.94
C MET A 97 15.23 4.20 -4.53
N GLU A 98 15.43 5.17 -3.66
CA GLU A 98 16.74 5.61 -3.16
C GLU A 98 16.99 5.22 -1.70
N TRP A 99 15.91 5.03 -0.93
CA TRP A 99 16.01 4.76 0.51
C TRP A 99 16.59 3.37 0.81
N GLU A 100 17.45 3.31 1.82
CA GLU A 100 17.98 2.08 2.39
C GLU A 100 17.59 1.98 3.88
N PRO A 101 16.99 0.88 4.31
CA PRO A 101 16.74 0.66 5.73
C PRO A 101 18.04 0.45 6.52
N ALA A 102 17.95 0.46 7.84
CA ALA A 102 19.11 0.14 8.67
C ALA A 102 19.67 -1.25 8.34
N PRO A 103 20.99 -1.49 8.50
CA PRO A 103 21.60 -2.78 8.22
C PRO A 103 20.84 -3.93 8.94
N ARG A 104 20.48 -4.97 8.20
CA ARG A 104 19.71 -6.13 8.67
C ARG A 104 18.28 -5.80 9.14
N GLU A 105 17.74 -4.66 8.76
CA GLU A 105 16.33 -4.36 8.96
C GLU A 105 15.50 -5.04 7.86
N PHE A 106 14.59 -5.92 8.27
CA PHE A 106 13.65 -6.59 7.38
C PHE A 106 12.23 -6.40 7.89
N PHE A 107 11.27 -6.41 6.97
CA PHE A 107 9.85 -6.27 7.25
C PHE A 107 9.13 -7.60 7.00
N ASP A 108 8.18 -7.92 7.85
CA ASP A 108 7.32 -9.08 7.69
C ASP A 108 6.27 -8.84 6.61
N VAL A 109 5.88 -7.58 6.44
CA VAL A 109 4.95 -7.13 5.41
C VAL A 109 5.46 -5.82 4.79
N ILE A 110 5.39 -5.74 3.47
CA ILE A 110 5.55 -4.48 2.73
C ILE A 110 4.24 -4.23 2.00
N THR A 111 3.72 -3.00 2.06
CA THR A 111 2.50 -2.61 1.35
C THR A 111 2.77 -1.51 0.33
N LEU A 112 2.19 -1.68 -0.86
CA LEU A 112 2.16 -0.73 -1.96
C LEU A 112 0.68 -0.45 -2.27
N ASN A 113 0.09 0.46 -1.49
CA ASN A 113 -1.34 0.76 -1.54
C ASN A 113 -1.60 1.92 -2.50
N LYS A 114 -1.97 1.65 -3.74
CA LYS A 114 -2.17 2.68 -4.77
C LYS A 114 -0.89 3.49 -5.02
N VAL A 115 0.20 2.78 -5.31
CA VAL A 115 1.53 3.33 -5.55
C VAL A 115 2.06 2.95 -6.93
N LEU A 116 1.92 1.67 -7.33
CA LEU A 116 2.53 1.15 -8.56
C LEU A 116 2.01 1.83 -9.83
N GLU A 117 0.80 2.38 -9.79
CA GLU A 117 0.22 3.14 -10.88
C GLU A 117 0.88 4.49 -11.13
N HIS A 118 1.59 5.04 -10.13
CA HIS A 118 2.22 6.36 -10.18
C HIS A 118 3.71 6.32 -10.51
N VAL A 119 4.35 5.15 -10.55
CA VAL A 119 5.80 5.03 -10.74
C VAL A 119 6.14 4.70 -12.19
N GLU A 120 7.28 5.17 -12.67
CA GLU A 120 7.72 4.91 -14.05
C GLU A 120 8.01 3.42 -14.31
N ASP A 121 8.66 2.75 -13.35
CA ASP A 121 8.98 1.31 -13.44
C ASP A 121 8.45 0.53 -12.23
N PRO A 122 7.22 0.00 -12.32
CA PRO A 122 6.63 -0.81 -11.26
C PRO A 122 7.37 -2.15 -11.05
N VAL A 123 8.06 -2.68 -12.08
CA VAL A 123 8.85 -3.91 -11.95
C VAL A 123 10.09 -3.64 -11.10
N ALA A 124 10.79 -2.54 -11.34
CA ALA A 124 11.94 -2.14 -10.53
C ALA A 124 11.55 -1.89 -9.07
N MET A 125 10.40 -1.21 -8.82
CA MET A 125 9.91 -0.98 -7.47
C MET A 125 9.58 -2.29 -6.74
N LEU A 126 8.90 -3.22 -7.39
CA LEU A 126 8.62 -4.54 -6.85
C LEU A 126 9.92 -5.33 -6.58
N ALA A 127 10.89 -5.30 -7.50
CA ALA A 127 12.18 -5.96 -7.32
C ALA A 127 12.97 -5.38 -6.14
N ARG A 128 12.90 -4.04 -5.96
CA ARG A 128 13.53 -3.37 -4.82
C ARG A 128 12.92 -3.83 -3.50
N ALA A 129 11.60 -3.94 -3.40
CA ALA A 129 10.91 -4.38 -2.19
C ALA A 129 11.38 -5.77 -1.71
N ARG A 130 11.79 -6.66 -2.62
CA ARG A 130 12.33 -7.99 -2.25
C ARG A 130 13.58 -7.93 -1.37
N ARG A 131 14.36 -6.86 -1.46
CA ARG A 131 15.60 -6.71 -0.69
C ARG A 131 15.36 -6.61 0.81
N TRP A 132 14.16 -6.19 1.21
CA TRP A 132 13.85 -5.89 2.62
C TRP A 132 12.67 -6.66 3.19
N ILE A 133 12.08 -7.56 2.41
CA ILE A 133 11.08 -8.49 2.94
C ILE A 133 11.78 -9.63 3.71
N SER A 134 11.25 -10.02 4.85
CA SER A 134 11.76 -11.17 5.58
C SER A 134 11.47 -12.47 4.80
N PRO A 135 12.27 -13.54 4.97
CA PRO A 135 12.08 -14.80 4.22
C PRO A 135 10.69 -15.40 4.31
N GLN A 136 9.97 -15.14 5.39
CA GLN A 136 8.61 -15.62 5.63
C GLN A 136 7.59 -14.46 5.53
N GLY A 137 8.01 -13.32 4.97
CA GLY A 137 7.15 -12.17 4.79
C GLY A 137 6.38 -12.20 3.48
N PHE A 138 5.49 -11.23 3.32
CA PHE A 138 4.76 -11.03 2.07
C PHE A 138 4.65 -9.56 1.70
N LEU A 139 4.50 -9.29 0.42
CA LEU A 139 4.14 -7.98 -0.10
C LEU A 139 2.65 -7.98 -0.46
N TYR A 140 1.96 -6.93 -0.06
CA TYR A 140 0.61 -6.62 -0.51
C TYR A 140 0.66 -5.44 -1.47
N ALA A 141 0.20 -5.66 -2.71
CA ALA A 141 0.02 -4.60 -3.70
C ALA A 141 -1.46 -4.39 -3.97
N GLU A 142 -1.87 -3.13 -4.10
CA GLU A 142 -3.23 -2.73 -4.47
C GLU A 142 -3.16 -1.62 -5.53
N VAL A 143 -3.81 -1.82 -6.65
CA VAL A 143 -3.75 -0.97 -7.84
C VAL A 143 -5.12 -0.76 -8.46
N PRO A 144 -5.34 0.30 -9.27
CA PRO A 144 -6.52 0.44 -10.10
C PRO A 144 -6.64 -0.71 -11.10
N ASP A 145 -7.87 -1.22 -11.27
CA ASP A 145 -8.17 -2.31 -12.19
C ASP A 145 -8.67 -1.76 -13.54
N VAL A 146 -8.21 -2.37 -14.62
CA VAL A 146 -8.61 -2.03 -16.00
C VAL A 146 -10.10 -2.22 -16.25
N SER A 147 -10.79 -3.05 -15.47
CA SER A 147 -12.26 -3.20 -15.54
C SER A 147 -13.03 -1.91 -15.25
N ALA A 148 -12.36 -0.89 -14.70
CA ALA A 148 -12.92 0.46 -14.61
C ALA A 148 -13.35 1.03 -15.96
N ALA A 149 -12.80 0.53 -17.08
CA ALA A 149 -13.19 0.92 -18.43
C ALA A 149 -14.68 0.68 -18.73
N GLU A 150 -15.31 -0.29 -18.08
CA GLU A 150 -16.74 -0.52 -18.16
C GLU A 150 -17.58 0.69 -17.71
N GLY A 151 -17.03 1.50 -16.79
CA GLY A 151 -17.63 2.73 -16.30
C GLY A 151 -17.33 3.98 -17.13
N GLY A 152 -16.59 3.82 -18.24
CA GLY A 152 -16.23 4.89 -19.17
C GLY A 152 -14.94 5.65 -18.84
N PRO A 153 -14.48 6.52 -19.74
CA PRO A 153 -13.16 7.17 -19.65
C PRO A 153 -13.05 8.26 -18.56
N ALA A 154 -14.17 8.71 -18.02
CA ALA A 154 -14.20 9.72 -16.94
C ALA A 154 -13.97 9.13 -15.54
N ARG A 155 -13.72 7.84 -15.43
CA ARG A 155 -13.41 7.19 -14.17
C ARG A 155 -12.09 7.67 -13.60
N GLU A 156 -12.04 7.82 -12.26
CA GLU A 156 -10.84 8.29 -11.55
C GLU A 156 -9.62 7.34 -11.68
N GLU A 157 -9.88 6.06 -12.00
CA GLU A 157 -8.81 5.10 -12.29
C GLU A 157 -7.98 5.48 -13.52
N PHE A 158 -8.51 6.34 -14.40
CA PHE A 158 -7.84 6.84 -15.61
C PHE A 158 -7.37 8.30 -15.48
N CYS A 159 -7.11 8.77 -14.25
CA CYS A 159 -6.59 10.11 -14.07
C CYS A 159 -5.17 10.25 -14.67
N ILE A 160 -4.81 11.48 -15.03
CA ILE A 160 -3.52 11.78 -15.70
C ILE A 160 -2.29 11.43 -14.85
N GLU A 161 -2.46 11.29 -13.55
CA GLU A 161 -1.38 10.94 -12.62
C GLU A 161 -1.09 9.43 -12.60
N HIS A 162 -1.97 8.60 -13.20
CA HIS A 162 -1.76 7.16 -13.31
C HIS A 162 -0.99 6.85 -14.60
N LEU A 163 0.28 6.51 -14.47
CA LEU A 163 1.12 6.07 -15.58
C LEU A 163 0.76 4.64 -16.03
N HIS A 164 0.15 3.85 -15.14
CA HIS A 164 -0.22 2.47 -15.39
C HIS A 164 -1.64 2.17 -14.90
N ILE A 165 -2.32 1.32 -15.66
CA ILE A 165 -3.56 0.64 -15.26
C ILE A 165 -3.31 -0.86 -15.38
N PHE A 166 -3.71 -1.61 -14.38
CA PHE A 166 -3.38 -3.02 -14.29
C PHE A 166 -4.59 -3.91 -14.56
N SER A 167 -4.33 -5.03 -15.22
CA SER A 167 -5.18 -6.22 -15.20
C SER A 167 -4.55 -7.27 -14.27
N SER A 168 -5.31 -8.30 -13.91
CA SER A 168 -4.78 -9.42 -13.13
C SER A 168 -3.55 -10.06 -13.79
N SER A 169 -3.57 -10.19 -15.13
CA SER A 169 -2.45 -10.73 -15.89
C SER A 169 -1.24 -9.81 -15.93
N SER A 170 -1.41 -8.50 -16.14
CA SER A 170 -0.28 -7.57 -16.19
C SER A 170 0.38 -7.41 -14.81
N LEU A 171 -0.39 -7.36 -13.73
CA LEU A 171 0.17 -7.34 -12.37
C LEU A 171 0.90 -8.65 -12.05
N ALA A 172 0.36 -9.80 -12.47
CA ALA A 172 1.04 -11.09 -12.29
C ALA A 172 2.36 -11.15 -13.06
N GLN A 173 2.40 -10.67 -14.31
CA GLN A 173 3.62 -10.60 -15.12
C GLN A 173 4.66 -9.65 -14.50
N ALA A 174 4.25 -8.45 -14.06
CA ALA A 174 5.13 -7.50 -13.39
C ALA A 174 5.74 -8.11 -12.11
N SER A 175 4.91 -8.74 -11.30
CA SER A 175 5.34 -9.44 -10.09
C SER A 175 6.33 -10.56 -10.39
N HIS A 176 6.05 -11.41 -11.38
CA HIS A 176 6.93 -12.49 -11.79
C HIS A 176 8.28 -11.98 -12.31
N ARG A 177 8.27 -10.94 -13.17
CA ARG A 177 9.51 -10.29 -13.67
C ARG A 177 10.34 -9.69 -12.55
N ALA A 178 9.69 -9.19 -11.51
CA ALA A 178 10.35 -8.70 -10.30
C ALA A 178 10.81 -9.82 -9.36
N GLY A 179 10.57 -11.08 -9.71
CA GLY A 179 11.01 -12.26 -8.96
C GLY A 179 10.11 -12.65 -7.78
N TRP A 180 8.84 -12.23 -7.79
CA TRP A 180 7.85 -12.62 -6.79
C TRP A 180 7.03 -13.82 -7.24
N SER A 181 6.62 -14.67 -6.28
CA SER A 181 5.58 -15.67 -6.45
C SER A 181 4.25 -15.10 -5.94
N ARG A 182 3.19 -15.24 -6.73
CA ARG A 182 1.84 -14.82 -6.34
C ARG A 182 1.21 -15.88 -5.42
N LEU A 183 0.87 -15.48 -4.21
CA LEU A 183 0.17 -16.33 -3.23
C LEU A 183 -1.35 -16.24 -3.38
N GLY A 184 -1.86 -15.13 -3.88
CA GLY A 184 -3.27 -14.86 -4.06
C GLY A 184 -3.52 -13.45 -4.56
N GLY A 185 -4.79 -13.11 -4.72
CA GLY A 185 -5.21 -11.78 -5.15
C GLY A 185 -6.51 -11.88 -5.92
N PHE A 186 -7.24 -10.78 -6.01
CA PHE A 186 -8.54 -10.71 -6.66
C PHE A 186 -8.88 -9.28 -7.05
N GLU A 187 -9.84 -9.18 -7.94
CA GLU A 187 -10.48 -7.95 -8.38
C GLU A 187 -11.72 -7.70 -7.52
N PHE A 188 -11.96 -6.46 -7.18
CA PHE A 188 -13.12 -6.09 -6.36
C PHE A 188 -13.50 -4.63 -6.55
N ARG A 189 -14.71 -4.31 -6.10
CA ARG A 189 -15.19 -2.94 -6.04
C ARG A 189 -15.07 -2.43 -4.61
N GLU A 190 -14.39 -1.29 -4.45
CA GLU A 190 -14.24 -0.62 -3.15
C GLU A 190 -15.59 -0.04 -2.67
N PRO A 191 -15.75 0.20 -1.37
CA PRO A 191 -16.87 0.99 -0.83
C PRO A 191 -17.07 2.35 -1.50
N SER A 192 -16.00 2.99 -1.96
CA SER A 192 -16.04 4.23 -2.75
C SER A 192 -16.45 4.02 -4.22
N SER A 193 -16.72 2.79 -4.62
CA SER A 193 -17.02 2.36 -5.99
C SER A 193 -15.83 2.27 -6.96
N LYS A 194 -14.59 2.42 -6.48
CA LYS A 194 -13.38 2.22 -7.30
C LYS A 194 -13.21 0.75 -7.67
N TYR A 195 -12.78 0.52 -8.91
CA TYR A 195 -12.35 -0.79 -9.37
C TYR A 195 -10.90 -1.01 -8.94
N THR A 196 -10.67 -2.06 -8.21
CA THR A 196 -9.38 -2.33 -7.57
C THR A 196 -8.97 -3.77 -7.75
N LEU A 197 -7.70 -3.97 -8.00
CA LEU A 197 -7.03 -5.25 -8.03
C LEU A 197 -6.02 -5.32 -6.89
N CYS A 198 -5.97 -6.44 -6.17
CA CYS A 198 -4.92 -6.68 -5.18
C CYS A 198 -4.16 -7.96 -5.45
N ALA A 199 -2.92 -8.02 -4.94
CA ALA A 199 -2.08 -9.22 -4.96
C ALA A 199 -1.32 -9.37 -3.64
N PHE A 200 -1.20 -10.63 -3.19
CA PHE A 200 -0.30 -11.06 -2.13
C PHE A 200 0.85 -11.82 -2.76
N LEU A 201 2.07 -11.38 -2.49
CA LEU A 201 3.29 -11.85 -3.14
C LEU A 201 4.30 -12.29 -2.09
N ALA A 202 5.04 -13.37 -2.35
CA ALA A 202 6.14 -13.83 -1.51
C ALA A 202 7.40 -14.14 -2.33
N ILE A 203 8.52 -14.27 -1.65
CA ILE A 203 9.74 -14.80 -2.26
C ILE A 203 9.52 -16.29 -2.57
N PRO A 204 9.90 -16.77 -3.78
CA PRO A 204 9.82 -18.18 -4.16
C PRO A 204 10.56 -19.12 -3.20
#